data_5d76460c7129976bd120ae6cea016db6
#
_entry.id   5d76460c7129976bd120ae6cea016db6
#
_cell.length_a   1.000
_cell.length_b   1.000
_cell.length_c   1.000
_cell.angle_alpha   90.00
_cell.angle_beta   90.00
_cell.angle_gamma   90.00
#
_symmetry.space_group_name_H-M   'P 1'
#
loop_
_entity.id
_entity.type
_entity.pdbx_description
1 polymer ?
#
loop_
_entity_poly.entity_id
_entity_poly.type
_entity_poly.pdbx_seq_one_letter_code
_entity_poly.pdbx_strand_id
1 'polypeptide(L)'
;MNIPHKRTGRRSHISRMRRSNYKWIYLFLLPTFVIFVLFYAAPIVQVFVTSFTSWDGFNPPEFSGLRNYINLFSNNGFLMSLKNLFFWCLVAATLHVGFGTLVAFVLYQKPRGWKATRAVFMIPNVISAAAWAMIYRFIFNNDFVVLNNIIRGVNPEFNVQWFYQSPWAFWAVTLTWLFYAVIVTLVVLGDLMNIPQELGEAARLDGATGWQFIRHIQLPLCRSAIGTSVICSLTARIAMYEQISLTTAGGPGNDTMSLSILLVNGILDYRYGYANAVGVVMFLIGLLILAVVNKLFRMDESDY
;
A
#
# COMPACT_ATOMS: atom_id res chain seq x y z
N MET A 1 -27.48 -69.50 7.46
CA MET A 1 -28.39 -68.51 8.01
C MET A 1 -27.76 -67.14 7.77
N ASN A 2 -28.17 -66.48 6.66
CA ASN A 2 -27.56 -65.23 6.16
C ASN A 2 -28.32 -64.04 6.75
N ILE A 3 -27.66 -63.18 7.49
CA ILE A 3 -28.23 -61.93 8.02
C ILE A 3 -27.85 -60.80 7.05
N PRO A 4 -28.79 -60.08 6.43
CA PRO A 4 -28.48 -58.96 5.55
C PRO A 4 -28.19 -57.69 6.35
N HIS A 5 -26.99 -57.11 6.22
CA HIS A 5 -26.63 -55.79 6.74
C HIS A 5 -27.38 -54.70 5.97
N LYS A 6 -28.40 -54.09 6.59
CA LYS A 6 -29.00 -52.81 6.14
C LYS A 6 -28.06 -51.64 6.44
N ARG A 7 -27.27 -51.24 5.44
CA ARG A 7 -26.46 -49.99 5.47
C ARG A 7 -27.00 -48.95 4.49
N THR A 8 -28.20 -48.42 4.65
CA THR A 8 -28.73 -47.42 3.69
C THR A 8 -29.39 -46.17 4.31
N GLY A 9 -29.44 -46.02 5.65
CA GLY A 9 -30.15 -44.90 6.28
C GLY A 9 -29.29 -43.65 6.65
N ARG A 10 -27.98 -43.79 6.77
CA ARG A 10 -27.15 -42.73 7.37
C ARG A 10 -26.63 -41.68 6.39
N ARG A 11 -26.50 -42.00 5.10
CA ARG A 11 -26.03 -41.06 4.08
C ARG A 11 -27.07 -40.01 3.64
N SER A 12 -28.33 -40.30 3.66
CA SER A 12 -29.40 -39.37 3.25
C SER A 12 -29.69 -38.29 4.29
N HIS A 13 -29.50 -38.56 5.58
CA HIS A 13 -29.73 -37.60 6.64
C HIS A 13 -28.62 -36.51 6.67
N ILE A 14 -27.36 -36.90 6.46
CA ILE A 14 -26.21 -35.98 6.41
C ILE A 14 -26.31 -35.04 5.19
N SER A 15 -26.78 -35.51 4.07
CA SER A 15 -26.95 -34.69 2.85
C SER A 15 -28.10 -33.68 2.99
N ARG A 16 -29.18 -34.02 3.70
CA ARG A 16 -30.29 -33.09 3.99
C ARG A 16 -29.92 -32.01 5.01
N MET A 17 -29.22 -32.38 6.07
CA MET A 17 -28.68 -31.41 7.05
C MET A 17 -27.68 -30.42 6.40
N ARG A 18 -26.82 -30.93 5.52
CA ARG A 18 -25.85 -30.08 4.78
C ARG A 18 -26.56 -29.07 3.88
N ARG A 19 -27.66 -29.46 3.21
CA ARG A 19 -28.43 -28.57 2.33
C ARG A 19 -29.25 -27.53 3.10
N SER A 20 -29.72 -27.83 4.30
CA SER A 20 -30.42 -26.86 5.18
C SER A 20 -29.48 -25.76 5.68
N ASN A 21 -28.23 -26.12 6.01
CA ASN A 21 -27.26 -25.14 6.53
C ASN A 21 -26.80 -24.14 5.47
N TYR A 22 -26.77 -24.50 4.18
CA TYR A 22 -26.41 -23.56 3.10
C TYR A 22 -27.38 -22.38 2.99
N LYS A 23 -28.66 -22.56 3.25
CA LYS A 23 -29.65 -21.46 3.22
C LYS A 23 -29.33 -20.40 4.27
N TRP A 24 -28.96 -20.82 5.48
CA TRP A 24 -28.57 -19.90 6.53
C TRP A 24 -27.24 -19.21 6.26
N ILE A 25 -26.26 -19.93 5.67
CA ILE A 25 -25.00 -19.34 5.25
C ILE A 25 -25.23 -18.25 4.20
N TYR A 26 -26.04 -18.51 3.17
CA TYR A 26 -26.38 -17.49 2.16
C TYR A 26 -27.16 -16.32 2.76
N LEU A 27 -28.10 -16.58 3.69
CA LEU A 27 -28.85 -15.53 4.35
C LEU A 27 -27.93 -14.60 5.20
N PHE A 28 -26.96 -15.18 5.90
CA PHE A 28 -25.98 -14.39 6.68
C PHE A 28 -24.98 -13.64 5.80
N LEU A 29 -24.59 -14.20 4.66
CA LEU A 29 -23.68 -13.54 3.73
C LEU A 29 -24.36 -12.48 2.85
N LEU A 30 -25.69 -12.58 2.67
CA LEU A 30 -26.45 -11.72 1.76
C LEU A 30 -26.30 -10.24 2.08
N PRO A 31 -26.43 -9.74 3.33
CA PRO A 31 -26.23 -8.33 3.61
C PRO A 31 -24.84 -7.83 3.22
N THR A 32 -23.79 -8.58 3.58
CA THR A 32 -22.40 -8.25 3.21
C THR A 32 -22.21 -8.25 1.70
N PHE A 33 -22.78 -9.23 0.99
CA PHE A 33 -22.71 -9.32 -0.46
C PHE A 33 -23.43 -8.15 -1.14
N VAL A 34 -24.62 -7.77 -0.64
CA VAL A 34 -25.39 -6.63 -1.17
C VAL A 34 -24.59 -5.33 -0.99
N ILE A 35 -24.03 -5.10 0.20
CA ILE A 35 -23.19 -3.94 0.48
C ILE A 35 -21.97 -3.92 -0.44
N PHE A 36 -21.29 -5.06 -0.61
CA PHE A 36 -20.16 -5.18 -1.51
C PHE A 36 -20.52 -4.86 -2.95
N VAL A 37 -21.63 -5.40 -3.46
CA VAL A 37 -22.08 -5.14 -4.83
C VAL A 37 -22.43 -3.66 -5.02
N LEU A 38 -23.19 -3.06 -4.11
CA LEU A 38 -23.67 -1.67 -4.25
C LEU A 38 -22.56 -0.63 -4.08
N PHE A 39 -21.63 -0.84 -3.14
CA PHE A 39 -20.64 0.18 -2.78
C PHE A 39 -19.24 -0.07 -3.36
N TYR A 40 -18.95 -1.28 -3.86
CA TYR A 40 -17.65 -1.60 -4.46
C TYR A 40 -17.77 -2.08 -5.91
N ALA A 41 -18.52 -3.16 -6.17
CA ALA A 41 -18.56 -3.73 -7.50
C ALA A 41 -19.24 -2.79 -8.51
N ALA A 42 -20.39 -2.22 -8.19
CA ALA A 42 -21.12 -1.34 -9.10
C ALA A 42 -20.34 -0.05 -9.42
N PRO A 43 -19.76 0.70 -8.45
CA PRO A 43 -18.90 1.84 -8.76
C PRO A 43 -17.67 1.49 -9.59
N ILE A 44 -17.02 0.35 -9.32
CA ILE A 44 -15.88 -0.10 -10.13
C ILE A 44 -16.31 -0.30 -11.57
N VAL A 45 -17.39 -1.07 -11.81
CA VAL A 45 -17.93 -1.26 -13.16
C VAL A 45 -18.29 0.07 -13.83
N GLN A 46 -18.91 1.00 -13.08
CA GLN A 46 -19.23 2.32 -13.60
C GLN A 46 -17.99 3.10 -14.03
N VAL A 47 -16.93 3.12 -13.22
CA VAL A 47 -15.65 3.76 -13.58
C VAL A 47 -15.08 3.15 -14.86
N PHE A 48 -15.12 1.81 -15.01
CA PHE A 48 -14.67 1.15 -16.23
C PHE A 48 -15.51 1.57 -17.45
N VAL A 49 -16.83 1.55 -17.34
CA VAL A 49 -17.73 1.92 -18.45
C VAL A 49 -17.54 3.38 -18.83
N THR A 50 -17.56 4.30 -17.86
CA THR A 50 -17.46 5.74 -18.11
C THR A 50 -16.06 6.18 -18.53
N SER A 51 -15.02 5.37 -18.32
CA SER A 51 -13.68 5.65 -18.85
C SER A 51 -13.63 5.66 -20.39
N PHE A 52 -14.59 5.00 -21.08
CA PHE A 52 -14.73 4.99 -22.54
C PHE A 52 -15.70 6.05 -23.04
N THR A 53 -16.13 6.99 -22.19
CA THR A 53 -17.08 8.02 -22.54
C THR A 53 -16.47 9.42 -22.40
N SER A 54 -16.99 10.37 -23.18
CA SER A 54 -16.84 11.79 -22.91
C SER A 54 -17.93 12.17 -21.91
N TRP A 55 -17.54 12.51 -20.69
CA TRP A 55 -18.50 12.81 -19.62
C TRP A 55 -17.98 13.95 -18.74
N ASP A 56 -18.83 14.96 -18.60
CA ASP A 56 -18.57 16.15 -17.78
C ASP A 56 -19.21 16.11 -16.39
N GLY A 57 -19.94 15.02 -16.07
CA GLY A 57 -20.63 14.83 -14.80
C GLY A 57 -22.05 15.38 -14.76
N PHE A 58 -22.47 16.20 -15.73
CA PHE A 58 -23.79 16.85 -15.80
C PHE A 58 -24.66 16.30 -16.92
N ASN A 59 -24.09 16.18 -18.10
CA ASN A 59 -24.75 15.64 -19.26
C ASN A 59 -24.66 14.10 -19.31
N PRO A 60 -25.56 13.42 -20.04
CA PRO A 60 -25.41 11.99 -20.26
C PRO A 60 -24.05 11.66 -20.88
N PRO A 61 -23.39 10.58 -20.41
CA PRO A 61 -22.10 10.19 -20.94
C PRO A 61 -22.21 9.73 -22.41
N GLU A 62 -21.43 10.33 -23.31
CA GLU A 62 -21.37 9.96 -24.71
C GLU A 62 -20.19 9.00 -24.97
N PHE A 63 -20.42 7.92 -25.70
CA PHE A 63 -19.38 6.95 -25.99
C PHE A 63 -18.29 7.57 -26.89
N SER A 64 -17.05 7.58 -26.40
CA SER A 64 -15.87 8.14 -27.09
C SER A 64 -14.79 7.12 -27.43
N GLY A 65 -15.06 5.83 -27.19
CA GLY A 65 -14.08 4.75 -27.44
C GLY A 65 -12.80 4.93 -26.60
N LEU A 66 -11.66 4.77 -27.22
CA LEU A 66 -10.33 4.86 -26.57
C LEU A 66 -9.77 6.28 -26.46
N ARG A 67 -10.53 7.31 -26.80
CA ARG A 67 -10.06 8.71 -26.86
C ARG A 67 -9.43 9.18 -25.54
N ASN A 68 -10.03 8.83 -24.40
CA ASN A 68 -9.48 9.19 -23.08
C ASN A 68 -8.11 8.56 -22.85
N TYR A 69 -7.93 7.30 -23.24
CA TYR A 69 -6.66 6.60 -23.10
C TYR A 69 -5.59 7.15 -24.04
N ILE A 70 -5.95 7.46 -25.30
CA ILE A 70 -5.02 8.09 -26.27
C ILE A 70 -4.56 9.44 -25.71
N ASN A 71 -5.48 10.27 -25.22
CA ASN A 71 -5.15 11.56 -24.62
C ASN A 71 -4.29 11.39 -23.37
N LEU A 72 -4.56 10.37 -22.55
CA LEU A 72 -3.82 10.06 -21.34
C LEU A 72 -2.36 9.71 -21.66
N PHE A 73 -2.13 8.75 -22.56
CA PHE A 73 -0.77 8.32 -22.95
C PHE A 73 -0.01 9.37 -23.75
N SER A 74 -0.69 10.38 -24.31
CA SER A 74 -0.07 11.53 -24.96
C SER A 74 0.23 12.69 -23.99
N ASN A 75 -0.24 12.61 -22.74
CA ASN A 75 -0.05 13.65 -21.74
C ASN A 75 1.29 13.48 -21.00
N ASN A 76 2.16 14.48 -21.09
CA ASN A 76 3.45 14.44 -20.41
C ASN A 76 3.33 14.31 -18.87
N GLY A 77 2.35 14.95 -18.25
CA GLY A 77 2.09 14.82 -16.81
C GLY A 77 1.75 13.38 -16.40
N PHE A 78 1.03 12.64 -17.26
CA PHE A 78 0.73 11.23 -17.02
C PHE A 78 1.99 10.36 -17.16
N LEU A 79 2.80 10.56 -18.18
CA LEU A 79 4.04 9.80 -18.36
C LEU A 79 5.01 10.05 -17.19
N MET A 80 5.12 11.29 -16.74
CA MET A 80 5.92 11.64 -15.56
C MET A 80 5.34 11.03 -14.28
N SER A 81 4.01 10.99 -14.13
CA SER A 81 3.39 10.34 -12.96
C SER A 81 3.65 8.84 -12.91
N LEU A 82 3.69 8.15 -14.06
CA LEU A 82 4.07 6.73 -14.13
C LEU A 82 5.55 6.53 -13.77
N LYS A 83 6.43 7.40 -14.27
CA LYS A 83 7.86 7.39 -13.93
C LYS A 83 8.07 7.60 -12.43
N ASN A 84 7.43 8.61 -11.86
CA ASN A 84 7.50 8.93 -10.43
C ASN A 84 6.97 7.76 -9.59
N LEU A 85 5.83 7.18 -9.97
CA LEU A 85 5.25 6.01 -9.30
C LEU A 85 6.22 4.84 -9.32
N PHE A 86 6.86 4.55 -10.45
CA PHE A 86 7.86 3.48 -10.55
C PHE A 86 9.01 3.67 -9.56
N PHE A 87 9.60 4.87 -9.50
CA PHE A 87 10.68 5.15 -8.56
C PHE A 87 10.21 5.15 -7.11
N TRP A 88 9.04 5.69 -6.80
CA TRP A 88 8.47 5.62 -5.45
C TRP A 88 8.16 4.18 -5.04
N CYS A 89 7.66 3.35 -5.95
CA CYS A 89 7.45 1.92 -5.69
C CYS A 89 8.78 1.20 -5.42
N LEU A 90 9.83 1.50 -6.18
CA LEU A 90 11.16 0.92 -5.96
C LEU A 90 11.71 1.30 -4.57
N VAL A 91 11.66 2.59 -4.21
CA VAL A 91 12.07 3.10 -2.89
C VAL A 91 11.21 2.51 -1.77
N ALA A 92 9.89 2.37 -2.01
CA ALA A 92 8.97 1.80 -1.03
C ALA A 92 9.25 0.31 -0.78
N ALA A 93 9.42 -0.49 -1.84
CA ALA A 93 9.68 -1.92 -1.71
C ALA A 93 11.05 -2.22 -1.06
N THR A 94 12.04 -1.35 -1.25
CA THR A 94 13.41 -1.55 -0.75
C THR A 94 13.65 -0.80 0.57
N LEU A 95 13.76 0.52 0.51
CA LEU A 95 14.19 1.33 1.66
C LEU A 95 13.09 1.45 2.74
N HIS A 96 11.84 1.73 2.36
CA HIS A 96 10.77 1.88 3.33
C HIS A 96 10.41 0.56 4.03
N VAL A 97 10.22 -0.52 3.26
CA VAL A 97 9.93 -1.85 3.83
C VAL A 97 11.16 -2.38 4.57
N GLY A 98 12.37 -2.18 4.04
CA GLY A 98 13.60 -2.55 4.71
C GLY A 98 13.77 -1.85 6.06
N PHE A 99 13.53 -0.54 6.12
CA PHE A 99 13.57 0.23 7.38
C PHE A 99 12.53 -0.26 8.39
N GLY A 100 11.26 -0.43 7.97
CA GLY A 100 10.20 -0.92 8.85
C GLY A 100 10.47 -2.34 9.37
N THR A 101 11.01 -3.21 8.52
CA THR A 101 11.43 -4.57 8.89
C THR A 101 12.56 -4.52 9.93
N LEU A 102 13.58 -3.68 9.70
CA LEU A 102 14.67 -3.50 10.65
C LEU A 102 14.17 -3.03 12.02
N VAL A 103 13.27 -2.03 12.05
CA VAL A 103 12.65 -1.57 13.30
C VAL A 103 11.86 -2.68 13.99
N ALA A 104 11.14 -3.52 13.22
CA ALA A 104 10.42 -4.68 13.78
C ALA A 104 11.36 -5.65 14.47
N PHE A 105 12.50 -6.01 13.84
CA PHE A 105 13.51 -6.88 14.43
C PHE A 105 14.14 -6.30 15.70
N VAL A 106 14.41 -4.98 15.71
CA VAL A 106 14.93 -4.30 16.91
C VAL A 106 13.90 -4.33 18.04
N LEU A 107 12.64 -4.03 17.76
CA LEU A 107 11.56 -4.06 18.76
C LEU A 107 11.28 -5.49 19.28
N TYR A 108 11.43 -6.50 18.43
CA TYR A 108 11.25 -7.90 18.81
C TYR A 108 12.25 -8.33 19.89
N GLN A 109 13.48 -7.84 19.84
CA GLN A 109 14.52 -8.12 20.85
C GLN A 109 14.26 -7.46 22.20
N LYS A 110 13.25 -6.59 22.31
CA LYS A 110 12.84 -5.88 23.54
C LYS A 110 14.01 -5.18 24.26
N PRO A 111 14.84 -4.36 23.58
CA PRO A 111 15.92 -3.63 24.22
C PRO A 111 15.39 -2.70 25.32
N ARG A 112 16.29 -2.21 26.19
CA ARG A 112 15.88 -1.23 27.23
C ARG A 112 15.14 -0.06 26.59
N GLY A 113 13.95 0.29 27.11
CA GLY A 113 13.13 1.39 26.58
C GLY A 113 12.24 1.03 25.38
N TRP A 114 12.20 -0.23 24.91
CA TRP A 114 11.44 -0.65 23.72
C TRP A 114 9.98 -0.22 23.71
N LYS A 115 9.31 -0.17 24.89
CA LYS A 115 7.92 0.30 25.00
C LYS A 115 7.78 1.76 24.62
N ALA A 116 8.68 2.61 25.13
CA ALA A 116 8.70 4.03 24.79
C ALA A 116 9.07 4.24 23.32
N THR A 117 10.09 3.56 22.82
CA THR A 117 10.49 3.59 21.40
C THR A 117 9.33 3.19 20.50
N ARG A 118 8.62 2.10 20.83
CA ARG A 118 7.43 1.66 20.08
C ARG A 118 6.34 2.73 20.11
N ALA A 119 6.04 3.29 21.28
CA ALA A 119 5.01 4.33 21.42
C ALA A 119 5.34 5.57 20.56
N VAL A 120 6.57 6.09 20.67
CA VAL A 120 7.02 7.25 19.88
C VAL A 120 6.99 6.97 18.38
N PHE A 121 7.45 5.79 17.96
CA PHE A 121 7.43 5.38 16.56
C PHE A 121 6.01 5.28 15.98
N MET A 122 5.01 4.98 16.83
CA MET A 122 3.61 4.87 16.40
C MET A 122 2.86 6.22 16.39
N ILE A 123 3.38 7.28 17.04
CA ILE A 123 2.73 8.61 17.10
C ILE A 123 2.34 9.12 15.70
N PRO A 124 3.21 9.07 14.68
CA PRO A 124 2.84 9.57 13.35
C PRO A 124 1.59 8.93 12.76
N ASN A 125 1.27 7.68 13.11
CA ASN A 125 0.10 6.96 12.59
C ASN A 125 -1.25 7.53 13.09
N VAL A 126 -1.22 8.36 14.13
CA VAL A 126 -2.40 9.04 14.68
C VAL A 126 -2.61 10.41 14.02
N ILE A 127 -1.58 10.94 13.37
CA ILE A 127 -1.62 12.25 12.71
C ILE A 127 -2.26 12.08 11.32
N SER A 128 -3.21 12.97 10.97
CA SER A 128 -3.80 12.95 9.62
C SER A 128 -2.73 13.21 8.54
N ALA A 129 -2.93 12.64 7.33
CA ALA A 129 -2.01 12.85 6.22
C ALA A 129 -1.85 14.33 5.85
N ALA A 130 -2.92 15.13 5.97
CA ALA A 130 -2.87 16.57 5.75
C ALA A 130 -2.01 17.30 6.80
N ALA A 131 -2.19 17.00 8.09
CA ALA A 131 -1.37 17.58 9.15
C ALA A 131 0.10 17.16 9.00
N TRP A 132 0.34 15.91 8.61
CA TRP A 132 1.68 15.39 8.32
C TRP A 132 2.35 16.17 7.17
N ALA A 133 1.65 16.37 6.07
CA ALA A 133 2.13 17.16 4.93
C ALA A 133 2.48 18.61 5.36
N MET A 134 1.64 19.24 6.20
CA MET A 134 1.89 20.58 6.72
C MET A 134 3.13 20.65 7.63
N ILE A 135 3.36 19.63 8.50
CA ILE A 135 4.58 19.56 9.32
C ILE A 135 5.82 19.54 8.41
N TYR A 136 5.82 18.71 7.37
CA TYR A 136 6.96 18.67 6.44
C TYR A 136 7.09 19.95 5.62
N ARG A 137 5.97 20.63 5.32
CA ARG A 137 6.01 21.93 4.66
C ARG A 137 6.75 22.96 5.53
N PHE A 138 6.61 22.93 6.86
CA PHE A 138 7.41 23.77 7.76
C PHE A 138 8.87 23.33 7.84
N ILE A 139 9.15 22.03 7.93
CA ILE A 139 10.53 21.50 8.01
C ILE A 139 11.35 21.85 6.77
N PHE A 140 10.73 21.76 5.58
CA PHE A 140 11.36 22.01 4.30
C PHE A 140 11.18 23.46 3.79
N ASN A 141 10.52 24.33 4.57
CA ASN A 141 10.31 25.71 4.19
C ASN A 141 11.63 26.49 4.20
N ASN A 142 11.81 27.36 3.21
CA ASN A 142 12.99 28.19 3.08
C ASN A 142 13.08 29.31 4.13
N ASP A 143 11.94 29.81 4.61
CA ASP A 143 11.91 30.95 5.56
C ASP A 143 12.25 30.45 6.98
N PHE A 144 11.74 29.26 7.37
CA PHE A 144 12.08 28.64 8.66
C PHE A 144 13.43 27.91 8.65
N VAL A 145 13.95 27.58 7.49
CA VAL A 145 15.32 27.11 7.17
C VAL A 145 15.82 25.97 8.07
N VAL A 146 14.94 25.16 8.68
CA VAL A 146 15.35 24.15 9.66
C VAL A 146 16.38 23.17 9.06
N LEU A 147 16.05 22.55 7.93
CA LEU A 147 16.93 21.55 7.31
C LEU A 147 18.14 22.21 6.64
N ASN A 148 17.95 23.34 5.95
CA ASN A 148 19.05 24.07 5.34
C ASN A 148 20.06 24.56 6.38
N ASN A 149 19.63 25.02 7.56
CA ASN A 149 20.53 25.45 8.64
C ASN A 149 21.36 24.30 9.21
N ILE A 150 20.78 23.11 9.34
CA ILE A 150 21.53 21.92 9.78
C ILE A 150 22.63 21.60 8.76
N ILE A 151 22.32 21.65 7.46
CA ILE A 151 23.29 21.36 6.40
C ILE A 151 24.32 22.49 6.25
N ARG A 152 23.93 23.74 6.46
CA ARG A 152 24.85 24.91 6.47
C ARG A 152 25.92 24.81 7.55
N GLY A 153 25.70 24.05 8.63
CA GLY A 153 26.74 23.74 9.60
C GLY A 153 27.92 22.98 8.98
N VAL A 154 27.74 22.33 7.84
CA VAL A 154 28.79 21.61 7.10
C VAL A 154 29.13 22.31 5.78
N ASN A 155 28.13 22.85 5.08
CA ASN A 155 28.29 23.60 3.82
C ASN A 155 27.56 24.96 3.93
N PRO A 156 28.25 26.05 4.25
CA PRO A 156 27.62 27.35 4.49
C PRO A 156 26.83 27.94 3.31
N GLU A 157 27.18 27.58 2.08
CA GLU A 157 26.52 28.06 0.87
C GLU A 157 25.26 27.27 0.50
N PHE A 158 24.93 26.22 1.26
CA PHE A 158 23.80 25.36 0.96
C PHE A 158 22.47 26.11 1.12
N ASN A 159 21.71 26.22 0.00
CA ASN A 159 20.43 26.90 -0.04
C ASN A 159 19.52 26.25 -1.07
N VAL A 160 18.76 25.25 -0.66
CA VAL A 160 17.88 24.47 -1.54
C VAL A 160 16.43 24.79 -1.23
N GLN A 161 15.65 25.07 -2.28
CA GLN A 161 14.20 25.21 -2.18
C GLN A 161 13.55 23.83 -2.37
N TRP A 162 13.45 23.07 -1.29
CA TRP A 162 13.11 21.66 -1.27
C TRP A 162 11.86 21.28 -2.08
N PHE A 163 10.77 22.03 -1.96
CA PHE A 163 9.53 21.72 -2.69
C PHE A 163 9.39 22.45 -4.03
N TYR A 164 10.28 23.39 -4.34
CA TYR A 164 10.13 24.26 -5.50
C TYR A 164 11.26 24.14 -6.51
N GLN A 165 12.26 23.30 -6.25
CA GLN A 165 13.43 23.12 -7.11
C GLN A 165 13.62 21.65 -7.50
N SER A 166 13.77 21.39 -8.81
CA SER A 166 14.15 20.07 -9.34
C SER A 166 15.65 19.81 -9.08
N PRO A 167 16.06 18.56 -8.76
CA PRO A 167 15.28 17.35 -8.49
C PRO A 167 14.86 17.22 -7.01
N TRP A 168 15.09 18.24 -6.19
CA TRP A 168 14.92 18.19 -4.74
C TRP A 168 13.47 17.96 -4.31
N ALA A 169 12.49 18.44 -5.10
CA ALA A 169 11.08 18.28 -4.81
C ALA A 169 10.66 16.81 -4.75
N PHE A 170 11.15 15.98 -5.66
CA PHE A 170 10.90 14.54 -5.65
C PHE A 170 11.42 13.88 -4.36
N TRP A 171 12.65 14.22 -3.94
CA TRP A 171 13.24 13.66 -2.73
C TRP A 171 12.61 14.22 -1.46
N ALA A 172 12.24 15.50 -1.44
CA ALA A 172 11.51 16.08 -0.32
C ALA A 172 10.17 15.38 -0.08
N VAL A 173 9.37 15.17 -1.13
CA VAL A 173 8.14 14.37 -1.04
C VAL A 173 8.45 12.94 -0.61
N THR A 174 9.48 12.32 -1.12
CA THR A 174 9.89 10.96 -0.74
C THR A 174 10.24 10.88 0.76
N LEU A 175 10.97 11.85 1.30
CA LEU A 175 11.34 11.89 2.71
C LEU A 175 10.15 12.05 3.65
N THR A 176 9.02 12.63 3.19
CA THR A 176 7.81 12.76 4.02
C THR A 176 7.25 11.42 4.50
N TRP A 177 7.50 10.35 3.76
CA TRP A 177 6.95 9.02 4.05
C TRP A 177 8.01 7.92 4.21
N LEU A 178 9.24 8.13 3.75
CA LEU A 178 10.27 7.09 3.69
C LEU A 178 10.50 6.38 5.03
N PHE A 179 10.63 7.14 6.10
CA PHE A 179 10.87 6.63 7.45
C PHE A 179 9.59 6.41 8.26
N TYR A 180 8.44 6.67 7.67
CA TYR A 180 7.13 6.46 8.28
C TYR A 180 6.63 5.02 8.02
N ALA A 181 7.35 4.01 8.49
CA ALA A 181 7.13 2.60 8.19
C ALA A 181 6.37 1.85 9.30
N VAL A 182 5.42 2.52 9.97
CA VAL A 182 4.69 1.97 11.13
C VAL A 182 3.93 0.70 10.77
N ILE A 183 3.16 0.71 9.66
CA ILE A 183 2.37 -0.46 9.23
C ILE A 183 3.28 -1.64 8.94
N VAL A 184 4.39 -1.43 8.22
CA VAL A 184 5.40 -2.46 7.93
C VAL A 184 5.93 -3.06 9.22
N THR A 185 6.33 -2.19 10.16
CA THR A 185 6.86 -2.60 11.46
C THR A 185 5.87 -3.44 12.25
N LEU A 186 4.59 -3.04 12.27
CA LEU A 186 3.56 -3.77 13.02
C LEU A 186 3.25 -5.14 12.41
N VAL A 187 3.14 -5.22 11.09
CA VAL A 187 2.86 -6.47 10.38
C VAL A 187 3.99 -7.47 10.59
N VAL A 188 5.25 -7.03 10.36
CA VAL A 188 6.42 -7.91 10.53
C VAL A 188 6.64 -8.26 12.00
N LEU A 189 6.45 -7.32 12.94
CA LEU A 189 6.58 -7.60 14.38
C LEU A 189 5.52 -8.60 14.84
N GLY A 190 4.28 -8.49 14.35
CA GLY A 190 3.21 -9.44 14.65
C GLY A 190 3.57 -10.86 14.23
N ASP A 191 4.15 -11.01 13.05
CA ASP A 191 4.56 -12.32 12.53
C ASP A 191 5.77 -12.89 13.30
N LEU A 192 6.77 -12.04 13.61
CA LEU A 192 7.89 -12.41 14.46
C LEU A 192 7.47 -12.94 15.84
N MET A 193 6.39 -12.39 16.41
CA MET A 193 5.85 -12.80 17.70
C MET A 193 5.15 -14.17 17.64
N ASN A 194 4.76 -14.64 16.47
CA ASN A 194 4.14 -15.95 16.26
C ASN A 194 5.17 -17.10 16.07
N ILE A 195 6.45 -16.76 15.89
CA ILE A 195 7.50 -17.77 15.73
C ILE A 195 7.67 -18.52 17.06
N PRO A 196 7.53 -19.87 17.09
CA PRO A 196 7.72 -20.68 18.27
C PRO A 196 9.12 -20.48 18.90
N GLN A 197 9.16 -20.36 20.23
CA GLN A 197 10.43 -20.14 20.95
C GLN A 197 11.39 -21.33 20.83
N GLU A 198 10.82 -22.53 20.67
CA GLU A 198 11.56 -23.79 20.50
C GLU A 198 12.52 -23.75 19.30
N LEU A 199 12.15 -23.05 18.23
CA LEU A 199 13.04 -22.85 17.06
C LEU A 199 14.29 -22.03 17.42
N GLY A 200 14.12 -21.03 18.31
CA GLY A 200 15.24 -20.24 18.82
C GLY A 200 16.16 -21.03 19.76
N GLU A 201 15.58 -21.90 20.59
CA GLU A 201 16.31 -22.77 21.49
C GLU A 201 17.09 -23.84 20.71
N ALA A 202 16.45 -24.50 19.74
CA ALA A 202 17.09 -25.48 18.88
C ALA A 202 18.26 -24.86 18.08
N ALA A 203 18.06 -23.69 17.48
CA ALA A 203 19.10 -22.98 16.75
C ALA A 203 20.33 -22.65 17.64
N ARG A 204 20.11 -22.30 18.92
CA ARG A 204 21.20 -22.05 19.87
C ARG A 204 21.96 -23.33 20.25
N LEU A 205 21.23 -24.44 20.39
CA LEU A 205 21.87 -25.76 20.65
C LEU A 205 22.74 -26.20 19.45
N ASP A 206 22.30 -25.85 18.22
CA ASP A 206 23.09 -26.11 17.00
C ASP A 206 24.23 -25.09 16.80
N GLY A 207 24.44 -24.16 17.75
CA GLY A 207 25.53 -23.18 17.71
C GLY A 207 25.27 -21.99 16.77
N ALA A 208 24.02 -21.74 16.32
CA ALA A 208 23.70 -20.61 15.47
C ALA A 208 23.88 -19.27 16.21
N THR A 209 24.56 -18.33 15.55
CA THR A 209 24.65 -16.95 16.02
C THR A 209 23.30 -16.23 15.85
N GLY A 210 23.10 -15.13 16.58
CA GLY A 210 21.86 -14.32 16.44
C GLY A 210 21.59 -13.88 14.99
N TRP A 211 22.63 -13.52 14.22
CA TRP A 211 22.50 -13.16 12.81
C TRP A 211 22.12 -14.35 11.91
N GLN A 212 22.68 -15.53 12.18
CA GLN A 212 22.30 -16.75 11.47
C GLN A 212 20.84 -17.13 11.73
N PHE A 213 20.37 -16.99 12.99
CA PHE A 213 18.98 -17.19 13.34
C PHE A 213 18.04 -16.22 12.61
N ILE A 214 18.39 -14.93 12.56
CA ILE A 214 17.61 -13.92 11.80
C ILE A 214 17.55 -14.30 10.31
N ARG A 215 18.71 -14.58 9.70
CA ARG A 215 18.80 -14.76 8.24
C ARG A 215 18.17 -16.06 7.75
N HIS A 216 18.33 -17.16 8.51
CA HIS A 216 17.96 -18.50 8.04
C HIS A 216 16.62 -18.99 8.61
N ILE A 217 16.12 -18.39 9.70
CA ILE A 217 14.89 -18.82 10.34
C ILE A 217 13.86 -17.70 10.36
N GLN A 218 14.14 -16.56 11.00
CA GLN A 218 13.16 -15.50 11.17
C GLN A 218 12.76 -14.82 9.86
N LEU A 219 13.73 -14.41 9.03
CA LEU A 219 13.46 -13.73 7.75
C LEU A 219 12.67 -14.62 6.77
N PRO A 220 13.00 -15.89 6.56
CA PRO A 220 12.19 -16.79 5.73
C PRO A 220 10.79 -17.01 6.27
N LEU A 221 10.61 -17.19 7.58
CA LEU A 221 9.29 -17.36 8.20
C LEU A 221 8.44 -16.11 8.08
N CYS A 222 9.02 -14.90 8.17
CA CYS A 222 8.32 -13.62 7.99
C CYS A 222 8.13 -13.21 6.51
N ARG A 223 8.43 -14.08 5.54
CA ARG A 223 8.34 -13.76 4.11
C ARG A 223 6.95 -13.28 3.71
N SER A 224 5.89 -13.91 4.19
CA SER A 224 4.51 -13.53 3.90
C SER A 224 4.16 -12.15 4.49
N ALA A 225 4.56 -11.86 5.72
CA ALA A 225 4.37 -10.56 6.37
C ALA A 225 5.14 -9.45 5.64
N ILE A 226 6.37 -9.73 5.20
CA ILE A 226 7.17 -8.78 4.39
C ILE A 226 6.48 -8.56 3.04
N GLY A 227 6.01 -9.60 2.36
CA GLY A 227 5.25 -9.50 1.12
C GLY A 227 3.98 -8.65 1.27
N THR A 228 3.19 -8.90 2.33
CA THR A 228 2.03 -8.08 2.68
C THR A 228 2.41 -6.61 2.91
N SER A 229 3.52 -6.37 3.61
CA SER A 229 4.06 -5.03 3.84
C SER A 229 4.47 -4.32 2.55
N VAL A 230 5.05 -5.05 1.60
CA VAL A 230 5.36 -4.53 0.26
C VAL A 230 4.07 -4.14 -0.46
N ILE A 231 3.04 -5.01 -0.50
CA ILE A 231 1.75 -4.69 -1.13
C ILE A 231 1.15 -3.41 -0.52
N CYS A 232 1.06 -3.33 0.81
CA CYS A 232 0.54 -2.15 1.51
C CYS A 232 1.35 -0.88 1.17
N SER A 233 2.69 -0.99 1.12
CA SER A 233 3.55 0.15 0.81
C SER A 233 3.40 0.62 -0.63
N LEU A 234 3.32 -0.29 -1.60
CA LEU A 234 3.18 0.05 -3.02
C LEU A 234 1.79 0.63 -3.33
N THR A 235 0.73 0.04 -2.79
CA THR A 235 -0.64 0.55 -2.97
C THR A 235 -0.82 1.94 -2.36
N ALA A 236 -0.18 2.21 -1.21
CA ALA A 236 -0.15 3.55 -0.63
C ALA A 236 0.52 4.60 -1.54
N ARG A 237 1.49 4.20 -2.39
CA ARG A 237 2.11 5.13 -3.36
C ARG A 237 1.19 5.44 -4.53
N ILE A 238 0.38 4.48 -4.99
CA ILE A 238 -0.65 4.74 -6.02
C ILE A 238 -1.67 5.77 -5.53
N ALA A 239 -2.11 5.66 -4.28
CA ALA A 239 -3.14 6.50 -3.67
C ALA A 239 -2.61 7.82 -3.06
N MET A 240 -1.32 8.14 -3.23
CA MET A 240 -0.69 9.29 -2.57
C MET A 240 -1.14 10.61 -3.20
N TYR A 241 -2.16 11.25 -2.59
CA TYR A 241 -2.72 12.52 -3.00
C TYR A 241 -2.37 13.66 -2.05
N GLU A 242 -2.73 13.54 -0.76
CA GLU A 242 -2.67 14.65 0.21
C GLU A 242 -1.25 15.17 0.42
N GLN A 243 -0.26 14.28 0.53
CA GLN A 243 1.13 14.66 0.72
C GLN A 243 1.65 15.51 -0.44
N ILE A 244 1.27 15.16 -1.68
CA ILE A 244 1.70 15.88 -2.88
C ILE A 244 0.88 17.16 -3.05
N SER A 245 -0.44 17.07 -2.95
CA SER A 245 -1.35 18.21 -3.15
C SER A 245 -1.04 19.37 -2.20
N LEU A 246 -0.75 19.06 -0.92
CA LEU A 246 -0.51 20.05 0.12
C LEU A 246 0.95 20.54 0.18
N THR A 247 1.87 19.91 -0.54
CA THR A 247 3.29 20.32 -0.57
C THR A 247 3.68 20.95 -1.89
N THR A 248 3.72 20.15 -2.95
CA THR A 248 4.24 20.53 -4.28
C THR A 248 3.15 20.71 -5.34
N ALA A 249 1.92 20.21 -5.08
CA ALA A 249 0.83 20.14 -6.04
C ALA A 249 1.22 19.49 -7.39
N GLY A 250 2.23 18.60 -7.39
CA GLY A 250 2.75 17.92 -8.57
C GLY A 250 3.96 18.61 -9.23
N GLY A 251 4.33 19.83 -8.77
CA GLY A 251 5.44 20.62 -9.30
C GLY A 251 6.80 20.29 -8.65
N PRO A 252 7.87 21.03 -9.04
CA PRO A 252 7.97 21.88 -10.25
C PRO A 252 7.94 21.06 -11.53
N GLY A 253 7.37 21.58 -12.60
CA GLY A 253 7.45 20.97 -13.95
C GLY A 253 6.96 19.51 -14.06
N ASN A 254 6.08 19.02 -13.20
CA ASN A 254 5.62 17.64 -13.06
C ASN A 254 6.59 16.69 -12.32
N ASP A 255 7.65 17.18 -11.69
CA ASP A 255 8.65 16.34 -10.99
C ASP A 255 8.05 15.49 -9.87
N THR A 256 6.94 15.92 -9.27
CA THR A 256 6.21 15.19 -8.23
C THR A 256 4.79 14.82 -8.65
N MET A 257 4.48 14.91 -9.95
CA MET A 257 3.16 14.54 -10.46
C MET A 257 2.85 13.08 -10.12
N SER A 258 1.63 12.83 -9.64
CA SER A 258 1.11 11.50 -9.36
C SER A 258 -0.18 11.23 -10.11
N LEU A 259 -0.52 9.94 -10.26
CA LEU A 259 -1.79 9.54 -10.86
C LEU A 259 -2.99 10.06 -10.07
N SER A 260 -2.89 10.12 -8.74
CA SER A 260 -3.95 10.65 -7.87
C SER A 260 -4.19 12.15 -8.10
N ILE A 261 -3.14 12.95 -8.30
CA ILE A 261 -3.26 14.37 -8.64
C ILE A 261 -3.93 14.54 -10.00
N LEU A 262 -3.53 13.76 -11.01
CA LEU A 262 -4.15 13.81 -12.34
C LEU A 262 -5.63 13.42 -12.31
N LEU A 263 -5.99 12.40 -11.52
CA LEU A 263 -7.36 11.97 -11.35
C LEU A 263 -8.20 13.11 -10.75
N VAL A 264 -7.75 13.70 -9.65
CA VAL A 264 -8.48 14.78 -8.97
C VAL A 264 -8.57 16.01 -9.85
N ASN A 265 -7.50 16.41 -10.54
CA ASN A 265 -7.53 17.52 -11.48
C ASN A 265 -8.54 17.26 -12.61
N GLY A 266 -8.60 16.04 -13.14
CA GLY A 266 -9.61 15.64 -14.13
C GLY A 266 -11.05 15.79 -13.62
N ILE A 267 -11.30 15.50 -12.34
CA ILE A 267 -12.61 15.72 -11.70
C ILE A 267 -12.89 17.22 -11.55
N LEU A 268 -11.93 18.01 -11.07
CA LEU A 268 -12.07 19.45 -10.88
C LEU A 268 -12.27 20.21 -12.20
N ASP A 269 -11.71 19.69 -13.28
CA ASP A 269 -11.86 20.22 -14.65
C ASP A 269 -13.12 19.71 -15.35
N TYR A 270 -14.03 19.03 -14.64
CA TYR A 270 -15.25 18.42 -15.21
C TYR A 270 -14.97 17.43 -16.36
N ARG A 271 -13.86 16.71 -16.31
CA ARG A 271 -13.44 15.72 -17.29
C ARG A 271 -13.53 14.31 -16.71
N TYR A 272 -14.73 13.93 -16.26
CA TYR A 272 -14.94 12.68 -15.52
C TYR A 272 -14.57 11.44 -16.33
N GLY A 273 -14.85 11.41 -17.64
CA GLY A 273 -14.42 10.30 -18.50
C GLY A 273 -12.90 10.10 -18.49
N TYR A 274 -12.13 11.20 -18.56
CA TYR A 274 -10.67 11.19 -18.46
C TYR A 274 -10.20 10.78 -17.05
N ALA A 275 -10.78 11.35 -16.01
CA ALA A 275 -10.46 11.00 -14.62
C ALA A 275 -10.70 9.50 -14.35
N ASN A 276 -11.81 8.95 -14.87
CA ASN A 276 -12.12 7.54 -14.76
C ASN A 276 -11.11 6.65 -15.54
N ALA A 277 -10.61 7.11 -16.69
CA ALA A 277 -9.53 6.41 -17.39
C ALA A 277 -8.24 6.36 -16.56
N VAL A 278 -7.88 7.46 -15.86
CA VAL A 278 -6.76 7.44 -14.88
C VAL A 278 -7.04 6.43 -13.77
N GLY A 279 -8.27 6.42 -13.21
CA GLY A 279 -8.69 5.48 -12.18
C GLY A 279 -8.58 4.02 -12.61
N VAL A 280 -8.98 3.69 -13.84
CA VAL A 280 -8.81 2.34 -14.42
C VAL A 280 -7.33 1.95 -14.50
N VAL A 281 -6.46 2.86 -14.95
CA VAL A 281 -5.01 2.59 -14.99
C VAL A 281 -4.46 2.36 -13.58
N MET A 282 -4.85 3.18 -12.59
CA MET A 282 -4.44 2.98 -11.19
C MET A 282 -4.88 1.61 -10.66
N PHE A 283 -6.11 1.20 -10.96
CA PHE A 283 -6.66 -0.10 -10.57
C PHE A 283 -5.87 -1.25 -11.20
N LEU A 284 -5.58 -1.18 -12.50
CA LEU A 284 -4.80 -2.21 -13.21
C LEU A 284 -3.36 -2.31 -12.69
N ILE A 285 -2.73 -1.17 -12.37
CA ILE A 285 -1.40 -1.15 -11.73
C ILE A 285 -1.49 -1.81 -10.34
N GLY A 286 -2.53 -1.54 -9.55
CA GLY A 286 -2.74 -2.18 -8.25
C GLY A 286 -2.88 -3.70 -8.36
N LEU A 287 -3.64 -4.20 -9.32
CA LEU A 287 -3.76 -5.64 -9.61
C LEU A 287 -2.43 -6.25 -10.05
N LEU A 288 -1.68 -5.55 -10.91
CA LEU A 288 -0.36 -5.99 -11.34
C LEU A 288 0.61 -6.11 -10.16
N ILE A 289 0.65 -5.10 -9.29
CA ILE A 289 1.46 -5.12 -8.07
C ILE A 289 1.08 -6.33 -7.21
N LEU A 290 -0.20 -6.55 -6.95
CA LEU A 290 -0.69 -7.67 -6.16
C LEU A 290 -0.23 -9.01 -6.75
N ALA A 291 -0.42 -9.20 -8.06
CA ALA A 291 -0.04 -10.43 -8.75
C ALA A 291 1.48 -10.67 -8.71
N VAL A 292 2.28 -9.63 -8.97
CA VAL A 292 3.74 -9.72 -8.98
C VAL A 292 4.29 -10.01 -7.58
N VAL A 293 3.81 -9.30 -6.55
CA VAL A 293 4.29 -9.48 -5.18
C VAL A 293 3.87 -10.84 -4.62
N ASN A 294 2.61 -11.28 -4.84
CA ASN A 294 2.16 -12.62 -4.43
C ASN A 294 3.05 -13.71 -5.03
N LYS A 295 3.39 -13.59 -6.32
CA LYS A 295 4.27 -14.55 -6.99
C LYS A 295 5.71 -14.52 -6.45
N LEU A 296 6.27 -13.33 -6.22
CA LEU A 296 7.64 -13.17 -5.71
C LEU A 296 7.79 -13.70 -4.28
N PHE A 297 6.81 -13.44 -3.43
CA PHE A 297 6.82 -13.83 -2.03
C PHE A 297 6.15 -15.19 -1.78
N ARG A 298 5.62 -15.86 -2.82
CA ARG A 298 4.92 -17.17 -2.74
C ARG A 298 3.91 -17.20 -1.60
N MET A 299 3.07 -16.16 -1.51
CA MET A 299 2.14 -15.99 -0.39
C MET A 299 1.02 -17.03 -0.37
N ASP A 300 0.82 -17.76 -1.48
CA ASP A 300 -0.18 -18.83 -1.60
C ASP A 300 0.32 -20.17 -1.03
N GLU A 301 1.62 -20.34 -0.81
CA GLU A 301 2.21 -21.51 -0.17
C GLU A 301 2.15 -21.29 1.35
N SER A 302 1.16 -21.92 2.03
CA SER A 302 1.13 -21.99 3.49
C SER A 302 2.27 -22.91 3.96
N ASP A 303 3.31 -22.31 4.49
CA ASP A 303 4.47 -23.02 5.08
C ASP A 303 4.15 -23.58 6.48
N TYR A 304 2.91 -24.09 6.74
CA TYR A 304 2.49 -24.74 8.00
C TYR A 304 1.96 -26.13 7.78
#